data_84437e6f07c9b6534abc32eec0830e6b
#
_entry.id   84437e6f07c9b6534abc32eec0830e6b
#
_cell.length_a   1.000
_cell.length_b   1.000
_cell.length_c   1.000
_cell.angle_alpha   90.00
_cell.angle_beta   90.00
_cell.angle_gamma   90.00
#
_symmetry.space_group_name_H-M   'P 1'
#
loop_
_entity.id
_entity.type
_entity.pdbx_description
1 polymer ?
#
loop_
_entity_poly.entity_id
_entity_poly.type
_entity_poly.pdbx_seq_one_letter_code
_entity_poly.pdbx_strand_id
1 'polypeptide(L)'
;MVAHSRIAEKFASRKINRRTGDCSWCGSRVFSTGDTLYSYGTHFPLAKYLGDQGGAHVFLKNGDRYSSSTSGHQSITQSACSGPTVSRSALAAAGIHFEQVLLNPVDGEPHVVSFRRDFRAHIYRDEDGRYWSEMDYATAKARRPTFSGPFKPPRQGMFVPYGGRNDEEERYKAGVWHILGAVLIRRGKDDFFCSLDEGQYFVAQLPVQVNTIDQALKALKPAEVRRAERSGKQVIRQGEWFFIPTGLDHSGFAERVGLRKTQLLELAKVAPLPPRQRANQSVDPRSRNKHCCRQYFIAGDGIYATGRVYHRNGWDNRVSNEHRTLKLGDQWYKVVLNSEVASWTVGGRFD
;
A
#
# COMPACT_ATOMS: atom_id res chain seq x y z
N MET A 1 22.86 -17.73 12.67
CA MET A 1 22.24 -16.51 12.06
C MET A 1 23.17 -15.76 11.10
N VAL A 2 24.49 -15.74 11.33
CA VAL A 2 25.48 -15.07 10.45
C VAL A 2 25.42 -15.55 8.98
N ALA A 3 25.02 -16.80 8.75
CA ALA A 3 24.99 -17.36 7.39
C ALA A 3 23.89 -16.76 6.49
N HIS A 4 22.71 -16.42 7.02
CA HIS A 4 21.56 -15.97 6.20
C HIS A 4 21.74 -14.54 5.69
N SER A 5 22.16 -13.61 6.55
CA SER A 5 22.47 -12.23 6.14
C SER A 5 23.58 -12.20 5.11
N ARG A 6 24.63 -13.01 5.29
CA ARG A 6 25.74 -13.10 4.35
C ARG A 6 25.32 -13.61 2.96
N ILE A 7 24.35 -14.53 2.89
CA ILE A 7 23.80 -14.98 1.61
C ILE A 7 23.01 -13.85 0.93
N ALA A 8 22.13 -13.16 1.69
CA ALA A 8 21.38 -12.03 1.17
C ALA A 8 22.29 -10.89 0.67
N GLU A 9 23.34 -10.57 1.40
CA GLU A 9 24.35 -9.55 1.01
C GLU A 9 25.10 -9.96 -0.27
N LYS A 10 25.52 -11.23 -0.39
CA LYS A 10 26.19 -11.73 -1.60
C LYS A 10 25.26 -11.70 -2.80
N PHE A 11 23.99 -12.08 -2.62
CA PHE A 11 22.97 -11.99 -3.65
C PHE A 11 22.73 -10.53 -4.05
N ALA A 12 22.55 -9.63 -3.08
CA ALA A 12 22.30 -8.21 -3.31
C ALA A 12 23.48 -7.47 -3.99
N SER A 13 24.71 -7.88 -3.68
CA SER A 13 25.92 -7.34 -4.35
C SER A 13 26.18 -7.96 -5.73
N ARG A 14 25.32 -8.88 -6.21
CA ARG A 14 25.49 -9.63 -7.46
C ARG A 14 26.86 -10.29 -7.61
N LYS A 15 27.44 -10.70 -6.49
CA LYS A 15 28.74 -11.34 -6.48
C LYS A 15 28.67 -12.73 -7.12
N ILE A 16 29.53 -12.95 -8.11
CA ILE A 16 29.63 -14.26 -8.78
C ILE A 16 30.24 -15.29 -7.83
N ASN A 17 29.58 -16.41 -7.71
CA ASN A 17 30.09 -17.57 -6.99
C ASN A 17 31.03 -18.35 -7.91
N ARG A 18 32.31 -18.47 -7.53
CA ARG A 18 33.34 -19.16 -8.33
C ARG A 18 33.04 -20.62 -8.60
N ARG A 19 32.18 -21.27 -7.78
CA ARG A 19 31.82 -22.70 -7.96
C ARG A 19 30.72 -22.91 -8.99
N THR A 20 29.76 -21.98 -9.07
CA THR A 20 28.59 -22.09 -9.97
C THR A 20 28.72 -21.23 -11.21
N GLY A 21 29.64 -20.25 -11.22
CA GLY A 21 29.82 -19.32 -12.33
C GLY A 21 28.75 -18.23 -12.41
N ASP A 22 27.80 -18.20 -11.47
CA ASP A 22 26.67 -17.25 -11.41
C ASP A 22 26.48 -16.69 -9.99
N CYS A 23 25.35 -16.02 -9.74
CA CYS A 23 25.00 -15.49 -8.42
C CYS A 23 24.27 -16.49 -7.50
N SER A 24 24.45 -17.80 -7.73
CA SER A 24 23.85 -18.84 -6.89
C SER A 24 24.67 -19.09 -5.63
N TRP A 25 24.02 -19.03 -4.47
CA TRP A 25 24.61 -19.20 -3.15
C TRP A 25 23.77 -20.13 -2.31
N CYS A 26 24.39 -21.14 -1.71
CA CYS A 26 23.72 -22.09 -0.82
C CYS A 26 23.93 -21.71 0.65
N GLY A 27 22.85 -21.69 1.41
CA GLY A 27 22.80 -21.64 2.86
C GLY A 27 21.82 -22.70 3.37
N SER A 28 21.76 -22.90 4.68
CA SER A 28 20.89 -23.94 5.27
C SER A 28 19.40 -23.70 5.06
N ARG A 29 18.98 -22.44 5.04
CA ARG A 29 17.56 -22.04 4.93
C ARG A 29 17.33 -20.88 3.98
N VAL A 30 18.35 -20.08 3.68
CA VAL A 30 18.32 -19.01 2.68
C VAL A 30 19.34 -19.38 1.60
N PHE A 31 18.92 -19.33 0.36
CA PHE A 31 19.77 -19.63 -0.78
C PHE A 31 19.33 -18.80 -1.99
N SER A 32 20.20 -18.63 -2.97
CA SER A 32 19.85 -18.02 -4.24
C SER A 32 20.15 -18.95 -5.40
N THR A 33 19.33 -18.86 -6.43
CA THR A 33 19.54 -19.52 -7.72
C THR A 33 19.35 -18.49 -8.81
N GLY A 34 20.43 -18.18 -9.55
CA GLY A 34 20.42 -17.15 -10.57
C GLY A 34 19.97 -15.79 -10.01
N ASP A 35 18.82 -15.32 -10.46
CA ASP A 35 18.28 -14.00 -10.14
C ASP A 35 17.27 -13.99 -8.97
N THR A 36 17.08 -15.11 -8.29
CA THR A 36 16.08 -15.18 -7.22
C THR A 36 16.68 -15.69 -5.91
N LEU A 37 16.38 -15.01 -4.81
CA LEU A 37 16.68 -15.38 -3.44
C LEU A 37 15.46 -16.05 -2.80
N TYR A 38 15.66 -17.18 -2.14
CA TYR A 38 14.61 -18.02 -1.58
C TYR A 38 14.79 -18.27 -0.08
N SER A 39 13.66 -18.62 0.58
CA SER A 39 13.62 -19.09 1.96
C SER A 39 13.08 -20.51 1.99
N TYR A 40 13.82 -21.45 2.61
CA TYR A 40 13.51 -22.89 2.76
C TYR A 40 13.34 -23.70 1.47
N GLY A 41 12.79 -23.13 0.42
CA GLY A 41 12.54 -23.81 -0.84
C GLY A 41 12.18 -22.81 -1.97
N THR A 42 12.18 -23.27 -3.20
CA THR A 42 11.88 -22.42 -4.38
C THR A 42 10.47 -21.88 -4.40
N HIS A 43 9.58 -22.45 -3.60
CA HIS A 43 8.21 -21.95 -3.44
C HIS A 43 8.09 -20.67 -2.59
N PHE A 44 9.17 -20.29 -1.86
CA PHE A 44 9.23 -19.07 -1.04
C PHE A 44 10.27 -18.06 -1.58
N PRO A 45 10.03 -17.39 -2.71
CA PRO A 45 10.91 -16.34 -3.18
C PRO A 45 10.85 -15.14 -2.22
N LEU A 46 12.01 -14.64 -1.84
CA LEU A 46 12.18 -13.45 -0.98
C LEU A 46 12.40 -12.20 -1.82
N ALA A 47 13.24 -12.31 -2.85
CA ALA A 47 13.54 -11.23 -3.79
C ALA A 47 13.98 -11.78 -5.13
N LYS A 48 13.65 -11.03 -6.20
CA LYS A 48 14.15 -11.25 -7.55
C LYS A 48 14.99 -10.06 -7.98
N TYR A 49 16.15 -10.29 -8.55
CA TYR A 49 16.94 -9.29 -9.23
C TYR A 49 16.28 -8.96 -10.57
N LEU A 50 16.02 -7.67 -10.80
CA LEU A 50 15.38 -7.19 -12.01
C LEU A 50 16.38 -6.67 -13.04
N GLY A 51 17.55 -6.19 -12.60
CA GLY A 51 18.55 -5.54 -13.44
C GLY A 51 19.18 -4.35 -12.74
N ASP A 52 19.91 -3.54 -13.50
CA ASP A 52 20.61 -2.33 -13.02
C ASP A 52 19.90 -1.06 -13.51
N GLN A 53 19.76 -0.10 -12.63
CA GLN A 53 19.24 1.21 -12.96
C GLN A 53 19.98 2.30 -12.20
N GLY A 54 20.56 3.26 -12.94
CA GLY A 54 21.31 4.36 -12.34
C GLY A 54 22.54 3.91 -11.55
N GLY A 55 23.22 2.84 -11.98
CA GLY A 55 24.39 2.28 -11.30
C GLY A 55 24.09 1.50 -10.03
N ALA A 56 22.83 1.16 -9.76
CA ALA A 56 22.43 0.38 -8.61
C ALA A 56 21.61 -0.84 -9.02
N HIS A 57 21.83 -1.97 -8.33
CA HIS A 57 21.03 -3.18 -8.49
C HIS A 57 19.60 -2.94 -8.01
N VAL A 58 18.61 -3.37 -8.79
CA VAL A 58 17.17 -3.25 -8.48
C VAL A 58 16.59 -4.63 -8.25
N PHE A 59 15.86 -4.76 -7.15
CA PHE A 59 15.22 -6.01 -6.74
C PHE A 59 13.72 -5.80 -6.56
N LEU A 60 12.91 -6.76 -6.99
CA LEU A 60 11.52 -6.89 -6.59
C LEU A 60 11.49 -7.78 -5.35
N LYS A 61 10.93 -7.29 -4.24
CA LYS A 61 10.89 -8.00 -2.96
C LYS A 61 9.49 -8.52 -2.68
N ASN A 62 9.41 -9.72 -2.08
CA ASN A 62 8.14 -10.32 -1.68
C ASN A 62 7.75 -9.86 -0.27
N GLY A 63 6.58 -9.24 -0.16
CA GLY A 63 6.01 -8.73 1.09
C GLY A 63 4.96 -9.64 1.74
N ASP A 64 4.64 -10.79 1.15
CA ASP A 64 3.67 -11.72 1.72
C ASP A 64 4.15 -12.22 3.09
N ARG A 65 3.23 -12.31 4.04
CA ARG A 65 3.53 -12.78 5.39
C ARG A 65 3.35 -14.30 5.45
N TYR A 66 4.43 -14.97 5.84
CA TYR A 66 4.46 -16.40 6.10
C TYR A 66 4.69 -16.66 7.60
N SER A 67 5.47 -17.67 7.94
CA SER A 67 5.87 -17.96 9.33
C SER A 67 6.79 -16.88 9.92
N SER A 68 6.93 -16.88 11.23
CA SER A 68 7.87 -15.98 11.95
C SER A 68 9.32 -16.11 11.47
N SER A 69 9.75 -17.33 11.14
CA SER A 69 11.10 -17.58 10.62
C SER A 69 11.30 -17.00 9.21
N THR A 70 10.32 -17.13 8.33
CA THR A 70 10.36 -16.53 7.00
C THR A 70 10.32 -15.00 7.08
N SER A 71 9.57 -14.43 8.03
CA SER A 71 9.58 -12.98 8.30
C SER A 71 10.96 -12.46 8.71
N GLY A 72 11.73 -13.25 9.48
CA GLY A 72 13.12 -12.93 9.77
C GLY A 72 14.01 -12.90 8.51
N HIS A 73 13.81 -13.84 7.58
CA HIS A 73 14.51 -13.85 6.30
C HIS A 73 14.11 -12.69 5.40
N GLN A 74 12.83 -12.31 5.40
CA GLN A 74 12.34 -11.11 4.69
C GLN A 74 12.99 -9.83 5.23
N SER A 75 13.11 -9.68 6.55
CA SER A 75 13.76 -8.51 7.16
C SER A 75 15.22 -8.38 6.72
N ILE A 76 15.96 -9.50 6.69
CA ILE A 76 17.34 -9.54 6.19
C ILE A 76 17.38 -9.15 4.70
N THR A 77 16.46 -9.67 3.90
CA THR A 77 16.36 -9.39 2.48
C THR A 77 16.02 -7.91 2.22
N GLN A 78 15.07 -7.36 2.99
CA GLN A 78 14.71 -5.94 2.89
C GLN A 78 15.88 -5.00 3.20
N SER A 79 16.74 -5.40 4.13
CA SER A 79 17.94 -4.62 4.47
C SER A 79 19.04 -4.73 3.42
N ALA A 80 19.18 -5.89 2.76
CA ALA A 80 20.21 -6.12 1.77
C ALA A 80 19.84 -5.67 0.36
N CYS A 81 18.60 -5.90 -0.07
CA CYS A 81 18.13 -5.68 -1.44
C CYS A 81 17.39 -4.36 -1.58
N SER A 82 17.86 -3.50 -2.49
CA SER A 82 17.20 -2.21 -2.80
C SER A 82 16.14 -2.38 -3.89
N GLY A 83 14.93 -1.86 -3.66
CA GLY A 83 13.85 -1.90 -4.64
C GLY A 83 12.46 -1.90 -3.99
N PRO A 84 11.39 -1.96 -4.78
CA PRO A 84 10.03 -2.01 -4.27
C PRO A 84 9.68 -3.38 -3.68
N THR A 85 8.69 -3.39 -2.78
CA THR A 85 8.09 -4.60 -2.23
C THR A 85 6.67 -4.76 -2.74
N VAL A 86 6.29 -5.99 -3.10
CA VAL A 86 4.95 -6.35 -3.61
C VAL A 86 4.45 -7.62 -2.93
N SER A 87 3.15 -7.84 -2.93
CA SER A 87 2.59 -9.16 -2.60
C SER A 87 2.70 -10.08 -3.82
N ARG A 88 3.47 -11.16 -3.69
CA ARG A 88 3.55 -12.20 -4.71
C ARG A 88 2.19 -12.85 -4.98
N SER A 89 1.44 -13.11 -3.91
CA SER A 89 0.12 -13.75 -4.00
C SER A 89 -0.90 -12.85 -4.67
N ALA A 90 -0.88 -11.53 -4.39
CA ALA A 90 -1.76 -10.58 -5.07
C ALA A 90 -1.38 -10.41 -6.55
N LEU A 91 -0.09 -10.41 -6.88
CA LEU A 91 0.37 -10.44 -8.29
C LEU A 91 -0.10 -11.70 -9.00
N ALA A 92 0.05 -12.87 -8.39
CA ALA A 92 -0.39 -14.13 -8.96
C ALA A 92 -1.91 -14.15 -9.19
N ALA A 93 -2.70 -13.61 -8.25
CA ALA A 93 -4.15 -13.46 -8.40
C ALA A 93 -4.52 -12.50 -9.55
N ALA A 94 -3.67 -11.51 -9.84
CA ALA A 94 -3.80 -10.63 -11.02
C ALA A 94 -3.25 -11.27 -12.31
N GLY A 95 -2.81 -12.52 -12.25
CA GLY A 95 -2.23 -13.25 -13.38
C GLY A 95 -0.80 -12.87 -13.72
N ILE A 96 -0.07 -12.24 -12.77
CA ILE A 96 1.33 -11.84 -12.95
C ILE A 96 2.20 -12.72 -12.07
N HIS A 97 3.08 -13.50 -12.69
CA HIS A 97 4.04 -14.30 -11.94
C HIS A 97 5.22 -13.45 -11.50
N PHE A 98 5.48 -13.44 -10.21
CA PHE A 98 6.55 -12.64 -9.58
C PHE A 98 7.91 -12.88 -10.24
N GLU A 99 8.20 -14.12 -10.58
CA GLU A 99 9.45 -14.57 -11.17
C GLU A 99 9.61 -14.14 -12.66
N GLN A 100 8.52 -13.75 -13.32
CA GLN A 100 8.50 -13.30 -14.72
C GLN A 100 8.64 -11.78 -14.87
N VAL A 101 8.45 -11.01 -13.78
CA VAL A 101 8.55 -9.55 -13.87
C VAL A 101 9.98 -9.13 -14.26
N LEU A 102 10.09 -8.30 -15.29
CA LEU A 102 11.36 -7.78 -15.84
C LEU A 102 11.51 -6.29 -15.51
N LEU A 103 12.75 -5.77 -15.54
CA LEU A 103 12.99 -4.34 -15.42
C LEU A 103 12.73 -3.61 -16.74
N ASN A 104 13.15 -4.21 -17.84
CA ASN A 104 13.02 -3.67 -19.18
C ASN A 104 11.88 -4.38 -19.95
N PRO A 105 11.19 -3.66 -20.84
CA PRO A 105 10.10 -4.26 -21.62
C PRO A 105 10.61 -5.37 -22.54
N VAL A 106 9.89 -6.49 -22.51
CA VAL A 106 9.97 -7.60 -23.47
C VAL A 106 8.54 -7.92 -23.89
N ASP A 107 8.32 -8.15 -25.15
CA ASP A 107 6.98 -8.40 -25.70
C ASP A 107 6.29 -9.57 -24.99
N GLY A 108 5.07 -9.30 -24.52
CA GLY A 108 4.24 -10.26 -23.81
C GLY A 108 4.57 -10.44 -22.33
N GLU A 109 5.75 -10.03 -21.87
CA GLU A 109 6.18 -10.22 -20.50
C GLU A 109 5.82 -9.03 -19.59
N PRO A 110 5.49 -9.29 -18.30
CA PRO A 110 5.27 -8.22 -17.34
C PRO A 110 6.58 -7.49 -17.03
N HIS A 111 6.59 -6.17 -17.12
CA HIS A 111 7.78 -5.36 -16.84
C HIS A 111 7.47 -4.15 -15.97
N VAL A 112 8.48 -3.67 -15.27
CA VAL A 112 8.40 -2.49 -14.42
C VAL A 112 8.46 -1.22 -15.28
N VAL A 113 7.39 -0.41 -15.22
CA VAL A 113 7.33 0.90 -15.90
C VAL A 113 7.96 1.98 -15.03
N SER A 114 7.67 1.95 -13.73
CA SER A 114 8.16 2.92 -12.76
C SER A 114 8.10 2.33 -11.35
N PHE A 115 8.98 2.76 -10.48
CA PHE A 115 8.93 2.37 -9.07
C PHE A 115 9.49 3.43 -8.14
N ARG A 116 9.09 3.36 -6.88
CA ARG A 116 9.71 4.05 -5.75
C ARG A 116 10.29 3.01 -4.82
N ARG A 117 11.54 3.21 -4.38
CA ARG A 117 12.20 2.29 -3.44
C ARG A 117 11.61 2.46 -2.05
N ASP A 118 11.55 1.37 -1.30
CA ASP A 118 11.35 1.43 0.14
C ASP A 118 12.57 2.09 0.77
N PHE A 119 12.38 2.94 1.77
CA PHE A 119 13.48 3.45 2.57
C PHE A 119 13.03 3.73 4.01
N ARG A 120 14.00 3.78 4.92
CA ARG A 120 13.79 4.17 6.30
C ARG A 120 14.26 5.60 6.50
N ALA A 121 13.48 6.38 7.21
CA ALA A 121 13.83 7.72 7.63
C ALA A 121 13.77 7.82 9.16
N HIS A 122 14.80 8.40 9.76
CA HIS A 122 14.73 8.85 11.14
C HIS A 122 14.12 10.24 11.16
N ILE A 123 13.12 10.45 12.01
CA ILE A 123 12.46 11.73 12.16
C ILE A 123 12.66 12.21 13.59
N TYR A 124 13.16 13.42 13.74
CA TYR A 124 13.33 14.08 15.03
C TYR A 124 12.64 15.43 15.04
N ARG A 125 12.30 15.84 16.23
CA ARG A 125 11.72 17.13 16.52
C ARG A 125 12.81 18.01 17.13
N ASP A 126 13.01 19.22 16.59
CA ASP A 126 13.92 20.21 17.17
C ASP A 126 13.26 20.96 18.34
N GLU A 127 14.03 21.88 18.96
CA GLU A 127 13.59 22.70 20.07
C GLU A 127 12.43 23.64 19.70
N ASP A 128 12.33 24.03 18.42
CA ASP A 128 11.24 24.84 17.88
C ASP A 128 9.99 24.01 17.52
N GLY A 129 10.02 22.70 17.75
CA GLY A 129 8.92 21.79 17.44
C GLY A 129 8.81 21.40 15.96
N ARG A 130 9.81 21.73 15.13
CA ARG A 130 9.87 21.36 13.72
C ARG A 130 10.37 19.94 13.56
N TYR A 131 9.86 19.23 12.54
CA TYR A 131 10.27 17.86 12.24
C TYR A 131 11.31 17.84 11.13
N TRP A 132 12.35 17.03 11.36
CA TRP A 132 13.46 16.80 10.46
C TRP A 132 13.54 15.31 10.13
N SER A 133 13.97 14.98 8.92
CA SER A 133 14.24 13.59 8.55
C SER A 133 15.70 13.40 8.16
N GLU A 134 16.35 12.37 8.72
CA GLU A 134 17.55 11.79 8.15
C GLU A 134 17.23 10.46 7.47
N MET A 135 17.82 10.24 6.32
CA MET A 135 17.79 8.91 5.71
C MET A 135 18.64 7.97 6.55
N ASP A 136 18.22 6.71 6.70
CA ASP A 136 18.96 5.69 7.42
C ASP A 136 20.46 5.74 7.04
N TYR A 137 21.31 5.69 8.06
CA TYR A 137 22.77 5.89 7.96
C TYR A 137 23.45 4.98 6.91
N ALA A 138 22.93 3.78 6.68
CA ALA A 138 23.43 2.91 5.61
C ALA A 138 23.22 3.51 4.20
N THR A 139 22.14 4.27 3.99
CA THR A 139 21.84 4.98 2.74
C THR A 139 22.46 6.38 2.75
N ALA A 140 22.59 7.01 3.91
CA ALA A 140 23.20 8.34 4.09
C ALA A 140 24.72 8.32 3.89
N LYS A 141 25.40 7.19 4.19
CA LYS A 141 26.83 7.03 3.98
C LYS A 141 27.23 7.03 2.50
N ALA A 142 26.29 6.71 1.61
CA ALA A 142 26.51 6.70 0.16
C ALA A 142 26.12 8.03 -0.52
N ARG A 143 25.37 8.91 0.14
CA ARG A 143 24.94 10.20 -0.42
C ARG A 143 24.93 11.25 0.71
N ARG A 144 25.59 12.40 0.48
CA ARG A 144 25.41 13.57 1.35
C ARG A 144 23.93 13.88 1.44
N PRO A 145 23.38 14.14 2.65
CA PRO A 145 21.97 14.42 2.81
C PRO A 145 21.56 15.59 1.92
N THR A 146 20.73 15.35 0.94
CA THR A 146 20.17 16.37 0.05
C THR A 146 18.96 17.08 0.66
N PHE A 147 18.60 16.77 1.90
CA PHE A 147 17.51 17.39 2.64
C PHE A 147 18.04 18.18 3.83
N SER A 148 18.27 19.47 3.62
CA SER A 148 18.42 20.46 4.67
C SER A 148 17.13 21.28 4.75
N GLY A 149 16.11 20.81 5.48
CA GLY A 149 14.88 21.56 5.64
C GLY A 149 13.87 20.82 6.50
N PRO A 150 12.85 21.50 7.06
CA PRO A 150 11.83 20.88 7.86
C PRO A 150 11.09 19.81 7.05
N PHE A 151 10.98 18.62 7.62
CA PHE A 151 10.25 17.51 7.02
C PHE A 151 8.77 17.87 6.93
N LYS A 152 8.26 17.92 5.72
CA LYS A 152 6.81 17.99 5.47
C LYS A 152 6.34 16.58 5.12
N PRO A 153 5.66 15.89 6.03
CA PRO A 153 5.13 14.57 5.72
C PRO A 153 4.20 14.67 4.52
N PRO A 154 4.24 13.72 3.59
CA PRO A 154 3.27 13.67 2.51
C PRO A 154 1.88 13.56 3.09
N ARG A 155 0.94 14.33 2.57
CA ARG A 155 -0.46 14.40 3.04
C ARG A 155 -1.24 13.08 2.92
N GLN A 156 -0.66 12.04 2.35
CA GLN A 156 -1.27 10.71 2.17
C GLN A 156 -0.28 9.60 2.51
N GLY A 157 -0.61 8.87 3.52
CA GLY A 157 -0.51 7.46 3.90
C GLY A 157 0.64 6.58 3.43
N MET A 158 1.83 7.10 3.08
CA MET A 158 3.00 6.28 2.75
C MET A 158 3.95 6.06 3.95
N PHE A 159 3.59 6.53 5.12
CA PHE A 159 4.39 6.39 6.33
C PHE A 159 3.73 5.42 7.31
N VAL A 160 4.46 4.41 7.73
CA VAL A 160 4.07 3.54 8.83
C VAL A 160 5.02 3.83 9.99
N PRO A 161 4.54 4.43 11.09
CA PRO A 161 5.37 4.61 12.27
C PRO A 161 5.74 3.24 12.85
N TYR A 162 7.01 3.02 13.13
CA TYR A 162 7.47 1.84 13.83
C TYR A 162 7.08 1.96 15.31
N GLY A 163 6.10 1.18 15.76
CA GLY A 163 5.71 1.04 17.17
C GLY A 163 4.60 1.96 17.68
N GLY A 164 3.94 2.75 16.85
CA GLY A 164 2.86 3.66 17.29
C GLY A 164 1.46 3.06 17.12
N ARG A 165 0.77 2.79 18.22
CA ARG A 165 -0.69 2.69 18.23
C ARG A 165 -1.28 4.09 18.37
N ASN A 166 -2.24 4.47 17.47
CA ASN A 166 -3.32 5.42 17.72
C ASN A 166 -2.97 6.89 17.98
N ASP A 167 -2.91 7.74 16.99
CA ASP A 167 -3.43 9.12 16.95
C ASP A 167 -2.71 9.93 15.87
N GLU A 168 -3.38 10.94 15.28
CA GLU A 168 -2.76 11.78 14.26
C GLU A 168 -1.55 12.54 14.80
N GLU A 169 -1.58 12.97 16.05
CA GLU A 169 -0.43 13.58 16.74
C GLU A 169 0.74 12.62 16.92
N GLU A 170 0.50 11.31 17.09
CA GLU A 170 1.56 10.31 17.20
C GLU A 170 2.25 10.01 15.87
N ARG A 171 1.60 10.26 14.73
CA ARG A 171 2.20 10.09 13.40
C ARG A 171 3.41 11.00 13.17
N TYR A 172 3.52 12.07 13.93
CA TYR A 172 4.59 13.06 13.81
C TYR A 172 5.55 13.06 14.99
N LYS A 173 5.52 12.04 15.85
CA LYS A 173 6.54 11.91 16.89
C LYS A 173 7.89 11.53 16.29
N ALA A 174 8.96 12.00 16.92
CA ALA A 174 10.31 11.55 16.59
C ALA A 174 10.39 10.02 16.64
N GLY A 175 11.00 9.41 15.63
CA GLY A 175 11.09 7.95 15.51
C GLY A 175 11.59 7.49 14.15
N VAL A 176 11.56 6.19 13.95
CA VAL A 176 11.91 5.59 12.65
C VAL A 176 10.66 5.41 11.82
N TRP A 177 10.65 6.02 10.65
CA TRP A 177 9.58 5.93 9.68
C TRP A 177 10.00 5.05 8.52
N HIS A 178 9.12 4.13 8.15
CA HIS A 178 9.26 3.37 6.92
C HIS A 178 8.48 4.06 5.82
N ILE A 179 9.19 4.53 4.81
CA ILE A 179 8.58 5.03 3.58
C ILE A 179 8.49 3.85 2.63
N LEU A 180 7.27 3.52 2.30
CA LEU A 180 6.99 2.33 1.51
C LEU A 180 7.12 2.65 0.03
N GLY A 181 7.75 1.73 -0.68
CA GLY A 181 7.86 1.78 -2.12
C GLY A 181 6.53 1.51 -2.80
N ALA A 182 6.53 1.78 -4.07
CA ALA A 182 5.45 1.42 -4.98
C ALA A 182 6.05 0.99 -6.30
N VAL A 183 5.35 0.14 -7.04
CA VAL A 183 5.77 -0.26 -8.38
C VAL A 183 4.57 -0.26 -9.33
N LEU A 184 4.81 0.20 -10.53
CA LEU A 184 3.91 0.15 -11.66
C LEU A 184 4.43 -0.94 -12.60
N ILE A 185 3.64 -1.98 -12.80
CA ILE A 185 3.95 -3.10 -13.68
C ILE A 185 3.00 -3.05 -14.86
N ARG A 186 3.53 -3.18 -16.07
CA ARG A 186 2.75 -3.29 -17.32
C ARG A 186 2.79 -4.72 -17.84
N ARG A 187 1.65 -5.22 -18.28
CA ARG A 187 1.50 -6.47 -19.01
C ARG A 187 0.57 -6.25 -20.22
N GLY A 188 1.14 -6.23 -21.40
CA GLY A 188 0.41 -5.87 -22.62
C GLY A 188 -0.19 -4.46 -22.53
N LYS A 189 -1.51 -4.36 -22.58
CA LYS A 189 -2.25 -3.08 -22.48
C LYS A 189 -2.69 -2.72 -21.06
N ASP A 190 -2.43 -3.56 -20.08
CA ASP A 190 -2.89 -3.37 -18.71
C ASP A 190 -1.73 -2.92 -17.80
N ASP A 191 -1.99 -1.90 -17.00
CA ASP A 191 -1.10 -1.39 -15.97
C ASP A 191 -1.60 -1.78 -14.58
N PHE A 192 -0.69 -2.25 -13.74
CA PHE A 192 -0.94 -2.69 -12.37
C PHE A 192 -0.11 -1.86 -11.40
N PHE A 193 -0.80 -1.17 -10.51
CA PHE A 193 -0.16 -0.41 -9.44
C PHE A 193 -0.11 -1.24 -8.17
N CYS A 194 1.10 -1.49 -7.68
CA CYS A 194 1.35 -2.28 -6.48
C CYS A 194 1.95 -1.39 -5.40
N SER A 195 1.40 -1.45 -4.20
CA SER A 195 1.87 -0.69 -3.05
C SER A 195 1.38 -1.32 -1.75
N LEU A 196 1.67 -0.68 -0.63
CA LEU A 196 1.14 -1.02 0.68
C LEU A 196 0.15 0.06 1.11
N ASP A 197 -1.03 -0.34 1.59
CA ASP A 197 -2.02 0.54 2.21
C ASP A 197 -2.40 -0.03 3.59
N GLU A 198 -2.21 0.79 4.64
CA GLU A 198 -2.53 0.45 6.03
C GLU A 198 -2.02 -0.93 6.51
N GLY A 199 -0.84 -1.34 6.03
CA GLY A 199 -0.19 -2.59 6.42
C GLY A 199 -0.49 -3.80 5.54
N GLN A 200 -1.29 -3.63 4.48
CA GLN A 200 -1.59 -4.67 3.50
C GLN A 200 -1.07 -4.30 2.11
N TYR A 201 -0.33 -5.22 1.49
CA TYR A 201 0.07 -5.07 0.09
C TYR A 201 -1.14 -5.30 -0.81
N PHE A 202 -1.27 -4.48 -1.83
CA PHE A 202 -2.31 -4.59 -2.83
C PHE A 202 -1.76 -4.46 -4.25
N VAL A 203 -2.51 -4.99 -5.20
CA VAL A 203 -2.33 -4.80 -6.64
C VAL A 203 -3.64 -4.23 -7.18
N ALA A 204 -3.58 -3.10 -7.86
CA ALA A 204 -4.74 -2.45 -8.48
C ALA A 204 -4.52 -2.32 -9.99
N GLN A 205 -5.41 -2.87 -10.80
CA GLN A 205 -5.43 -2.64 -12.23
C GLN A 205 -5.95 -1.24 -12.52
N LEU A 206 -5.16 -0.46 -13.25
CA LEU A 206 -5.49 0.92 -13.58
C LEU A 206 -6.49 1.00 -14.74
N PRO A 207 -7.36 2.03 -14.76
CA PRO A 207 -8.31 2.25 -15.87
C PRO A 207 -7.65 2.74 -17.16
N VAL A 208 -6.40 3.19 -17.08
CA VAL A 208 -5.62 3.74 -18.21
C VAL A 208 -4.14 3.42 -18.01
N GLN A 209 -3.41 3.32 -19.11
CA GLN A 209 -1.95 3.21 -19.05
C GLN A 209 -1.31 4.52 -18.59
N VAL A 210 -0.27 4.41 -17.77
CA VAL A 210 0.46 5.53 -17.21
C VAL A 210 1.96 5.21 -17.12
N ASN A 211 2.81 6.22 -17.00
CA ASN A 211 4.27 6.02 -17.01
C ASN A 211 4.95 6.33 -15.69
N THR A 212 4.22 6.89 -14.71
CA THR A 212 4.79 7.24 -13.40
C THR A 212 3.87 6.85 -12.26
N ILE A 213 4.45 6.66 -11.08
CA ILE A 213 3.70 6.39 -9.84
C ILE A 213 2.70 7.52 -9.53
N ASP A 214 3.06 8.79 -9.78
CA ASP A 214 2.15 9.91 -9.54
C ASP A 214 0.95 9.89 -10.48
N GLN A 215 1.16 9.51 -11.75
CA GLN A 215 0.07 9.31 -12.71
C GLN A 215 -0.82 8.12 -12.29
N ALA A 216 -0.24 7.03 -11.78
CA ALA A 216 -0.99 5.88 -11.27
C ALA A 216 -1.90 6.28 -10.09
N LEU A 217 -1.35 6.98 -9.10
CA LEU A 217 -2.11 7.50 -7.96
C LEU A 217 -3.23 8.46 -8.41
N LYS A 218 -2.97 9.29 -9.43
CA LYS A 218 -3.97 10.19 -10.01
C LYS A 218 -5.05 9.44 -10.78
N ALA A 219 -4.70 8.37 -11.50
CA ALA A 219 -5.63 7.52 -12.23
C ALA A 219 -6.60 6.77 -11.30
N LEU A 220 -6.14 6.38 -10.11
CA LEU A 220 -6.98 5.76 -9.08
C LEU A 220 -7.98 6.73 -8.43
N LYS A 221 -7.76 8.05 -8.51
CA LYS A 221 -8.69 9.02 -7.98
C LYS A 221 -9.85 9.28 -8.96
N PRO A 222 -11.12 9.10 -8.56
CA PRO A 222 -12.27 9.44 -9.38
C PRO A 222 -12.27 10.91 -9.79
N ALA A 223 -12.89 11.23 -10.93
CA ALA A 223 -12.99 12.61 -11.43
C ALA A 223 -13.68 13.54 -10.42
N GLU A 224 -14.66 13.02 -9.69
CA GLU A 224 -15.39 13.75 -8.64
C GLU A 224 -14.47 14.12 -7.46
N VAL A 225 -13.63 13.19 -7.02
CA VAL A 225 -12.61 13.44 -5.97
C VAL A 225 -11.63 14.52 -6.43
N ARG A 226 -11.09 14.39 -7.66
CA ARG A 226 -10.16 15.39 -8.23
C ARG A 226 -10.80 16.78 -8.34
N ARG A 227 -12.09 16.85 -8.65
CA ARG A 227 -12.85 18.11 -8.72
C ARG A 227 -13.00 18.73 -7.33
N ALA A 228 -13.34 17.92 -6.33
CA ALA A 228 -13.49 18.36 -4.95
C ALA A 228 -12.16 18.90 -4.38
N GLU A 229 -11.05 18.18 -4.60
CA GLU A 229 -9.71 18.63 -4.18
C GLU A 229 -9.31 19.97 -4.85
N ARG A 230 -9.59 20.14 -6.15
CA ARG A 230 -9.32 21.40 -6.85
C ARG A 230 -10.16 22.57 -6.32
N SER A 231 -11.36 22.30 -5.82
CA SER A 231 -12.19 23.32 -5.16
C SER A 231 -11.82 23.57 -3.68
N GLY A 232 -10.67 23.03 -3.22
CA GLY A 232 -10.16 23.23 -1.86
C GLY A 232 -10.80 22.36 -0.80
N LYS A 233 -11.65 21.38 -1.16
CA LYS A 233 -12.24 20.47 -0.19
C LYS A 233 -11.21 19.48 0.34
N GLN A 234 -11.19 19.28 1.65
CA GLN A 234 -10.36 18.25 2.28
C GLN A 234 -11.04 16.88 2.16
N VAL A 235 -10.70 16.14 1.11
CA VAL A 235 -11.20 14.78 0.91
C VAL A 235 -10.44 13.83 1.82
N ILE A 236 -11.18 13.01 2.56
CA ILE A 236 -10.62 11.96 3.43
C ILE A 236 -10.62 10.65 2.64
N ARG A 237 -9.58 9.82 2.84
CA ARG A 237 -9.50 8.50 2.22
C ARG A 237 -9.33 7.41 3.29
N GLN A 238 -9.97 6.27 3.07
CA GLN A 238 -9.71 5.02 3.80
C GLN A 238 -9.80 3.85 2.82
N GLY A 239 -8.69 3.16 2.63
CA GLY A 239 -8.60 2.10 1.62
C GLY A 239 -8.99 2.61 0.22
N GLU A 240 -9.91 1.93 -0.42
CA GLU A 240 -10.48 2.29 -1.73
C GLU A 240 -11.56 3.39 -1.67
N TRP A 241 -11.96 3.83 -0.48
CA TRP A 241 -13.06 4.78 -0.29
C TRP A 241 -12.56 6.21 -0.10
N PHE A 242 -13.23 7.14 -0.76
CA PHE A 242 -13.05 8.59 -0.61
C PHE A 242 -14.32 9.20 0.00
N PHE A 243 -14.11 10.11 0.95
CA PHE A 243 -15.16 10.84 1.65
C PHE A 243 -15.03 12.33 1.32
N ILE A 244 -15.92 12.84 0.47
CA ILE A 244 -15.95 14.24 0.02
C ILE A 244 -16.85 15.04 0.95
N PRO A 245 -16.34 16.04 1.69
CA PRO A 245 -17.18 16.83 2.58
C PRO A 245 -18.24 17.58 1.80
N THR A 246 -19.49 17.50 2.26
CA THR A 246 -20.62 18.27 1.68
C THR A 246 -20.70 19.68 2.25
N GLY A 247 -20.17 19.91 3.46
CA GLY A 247 -20.38 21.13 4.23
C GLY A 247 -21.73 21.17 4.96
N LEU A 248 -22.53 20.10 4.88
CA LEU A 248 -23.87 20.05 5.45
C LEU A 248 -23.90 19.21 6.71
N ASP A 249 -24.49 19.73 7.76
CA ASP A 249 -24.89 18.99 8.95
C ASP A 249 -26.14 18.11 8.70
N HIS A 250 -26.67 17.49 9.74
CA HIS A 250 -27.89 16.68 9.62
C HIS A 250 -29.10 17.47 9.12
N SER A 251 -29.25 18.73 9.52
CA SER A 251 -30.40 19.56 9.13
C SER A 251 -30.29 20.00 7.66
N GLY A 252 -29.14 20.54 7.28
CA GLY A 252 -28.88 20.97 5.90
C GLY A 252 -28.90 19.80 4.89
N PHE A 253 -28.42 18.61 5.32
CA PHE A 253 -28.49 17.44 4.44
C PHE A 253 -29.92 16.90 4.33
N ALA A 254 -30.73 16.92 5.39
CA ALA A 254 -32.12 16.54 5.33
C ALA A 254 -32.91 17.44 4.38
N GLU A 255 -32.74 18.76 4.46
CA GLU A 255 -33.33 19.74 3.52
C GLU A 255 -32.95 19.44 2.07
N ARG A 256 -31.66 19.20 1.83
CA ARG A 256 -31.15 18.86 0.49
C ARG A 256 -31.84 17.65 -0.14
N VAL A 257 -32.15 16.62 0.67
CA VAL A 257 -32.80 15.37 0.20
C VAL A 257 -34.31 15.39 0.34
N GLY A 258 -34.92 16.54 0.69
CA GLY A 258 -36.37 16.72 0.82
C GLY A 258 -36.99 16.03 2.02
N LEU A 259 -36.24 15.86 3.10
CA LEU A 259 -36.67 15.19 4.33
C LEU A 259 -36.61 16.13 5.55
N ARG A 260 -37.38 15.82 6.58
CA ARG A 260 -37.15 16.38 7.92
C ARG A 260 -35.96 15.67 8.57
N LYS A 261 -35.21 16.36 9.44
CA LYS A 261 -34.06 15.81 10.15
C LYS A 261 -34.37 14.48 10.86
N THR A 262 -35.51 14.38 11.54
CA THR A 262 -35.96 13.16 12.21
C THR A 262 -36.15 12.00 11.22
N GLN A 263 -36.79 12.26 10.08
CA GLN A 263 -36.98 11.25 9.03
C GLN A 263 -35.64 10.80 8.43
N LEU A 264 -34.71 11.72 8.18
CA LEU A 264 -33.37 11.37 7.72
C LEU A 264 -32.67 10.44 8.71
N LEU A 265 -32.68 10.75 10.01
CA LEU A 265 -32.03 9.94 11.05
C LEU A 265 -32.68 8.57 11.24
N GLU A 266 -33.96 8.45 11.05
CA GLU A 266 -34.69 7.17 11.06
C GLU A 266 -34.37 6.30 9.84
N LEU A 267 -34.23 6.92 8.67
CA LEU A 267 -33.90 6.23 7.41
C LEU A 267 -32.41 5.92 7.26
N ALA A 268 -31.55 6.71 7.91
CA ALA A 268 -30.12 6.52 7.87
C ALA A 268 -29.73 5.25 8.64
N LYS A 269 -29.24 4.26 7.91
CA LYS A 269 -28.96 2.93 8.44
C LYS A 269 -27.54 2.81 8.99
N VAL A 270 -27.39 2.05 10.07
CA VAL A 270 -26.11 1.50 10.48
C VAL A 270 -25.87 0.23 9.67
N ALA A 271 -25.04 0.29 8.64
CA ALA A 271 -24.80 -0.87 7.81
C ALA A 271 -23.42 -0.80 7.12
N PRO A 272 -22.94 -1.95 6.59
CA PRO A 272 -21.81 -1.92 5.67
C PRO A 272 -22.13 -1.02 4.47
N LEU A 273 -21.17 -0.22 4.05
CA LEU A 273 -21.24 0.46 2.76
C LEU A 273 -21.46 -0.59 1.67
N PRO A 274 -22.39 -0.37 0.74
CA PRO A 274 -22.73 -1.38 -0.25
C PRO A 274 -21.46 -1.75 -1.03
N PRO A 275 -21.12 -3.06 -1.10
CA PRO A 275 -19.98 -3.51 -1.89
C PRO A 275 -20.25 -3.17 -3.35
N ARG A 276 -19.26 -2.62 -4.04
CA ARG A 276 -19.31 -2.57 -5.50
C ARG A 276 -19.26 -4.02 -5.99
N GLN A 277 -20.24 -4.45 -6.77
CA GLN A 277 -20.12 -5.67 -7.55
C GLN A 277 -19.05 -5.43 -8.62
N ARG A 278 -17.86 -5.95 -8.40
CA ARG A 278 -16.80 -5.98 -9.43
C ARG A 278 -17.03 -7.19 -10.30
N ALA A 279 -17.04 -7.01 -11.60
CA ALA A 279 -17.44 -8.01 -12.58
C ALA A 279 -16.65 -9.33 -12.56
N ASN A 280 -15.49 -9.41 -11.90
CA ASN A 280 -14.61 -10.59 -11.94
C ASN A 280 -14.01 -11.01 -10.58
N GLN A 281 -14.55 -10.57 -9.47
CA GLN A 281 -14.12 -11.13 -8.19
C GLN A 281 -14.97 -12.33 -7.85
N SER A 282 -14.33 -13.52 -7.81
CA SER A 282 -14.87 -14.65 -7.05
C SER A 282 -14.88 -14.21 -5.58
N VAL A 283 -16.03 -13.79 -5.12
CA VAL A 283 -16.19 -13.29 -3.76
C VAL A 283 -16.22 -14.54 -2.87
N ASP A 284 -15.10 -14.85 -2.23
CA ASP A 284 -15.15 -15.71 -1.05
C ASP A 284 -16.00 -14.96 -0.01
N PRO A 285 -17.21 -15.47 0.33
CA PRO A 285 -18.07 -14.83 1.32
C PRO A 285 -17.39 -14.68 2.70
N ARG A 286 -16.29 -15.40 2.91
CA ARG A 286 -15.55 -15.48 4.16
C ARG A 286 -14.50 -14.37 4.33
N SER A 287 -14.03 -13.73 3.24
CA SER A 287 -13.00 -12.69 3.28
C SER A 287 -13.54 -11.25 3.37
N ARG A 288 -14.80 -11.08 3.75
CA ARG A 288 -15.48 -9.78 3.72
C ARG A 288 -15.16 -8.91 4.93
N ASN A 289 -14.02 -8.29 4.93
CA ASN A 289 -13.82 -7.11 5.72
C ASN A 289 -14.70 -5.98 5.15
N LYS A 290 -15.67 -5.54 5.96
CA LYS A 290 -16.69 -4.59 5.49
C LYS A 290 -16.38 -3.21 6.05
N HIS A 291 -16.23 -2.23 5.18
CA HIS A 291 -16.30 -0.84 5.59
C HIS A 291 -17.73 -0.55 6.09
N CYS A 292 -17.85 -0.17 7.36
CA CYS A 292 -19.11 0.16 7.99
C CYS A 292 -19.08 1.64 8.39
N CYS A 293 -20.20 2.31 8.27
CA CYS A 293 -20.37 3.65 8.84
C CYS A 293 -21.48 3.67 9.89
N ARG A 294 -21.37 4.63 10.82
CA ARG A 294 -22.38 4.79 11.87
C ARG A 294 -23.74 5.11 11.26
N GLN A 295 -23.75 5.97 10.24
CA GLN A 295 -24.94 6.28 9.49
C GLN A 295 -24.59 6.49 8.02
N TYR A 296 -25.37 5.91 7.13
CA TYR A 296 -25.31 6.20 5.71
C TYR A 296 -26.71 6.40 5.14
N PHE A 297 -26.77 7.14 4.05
CA PHE A 297 -28.01 7.40 3.31
C PHE A 297 -27.71 7.30 1.82
N ILE A 298 -28.62 6.66 1.07
CA ILE A 298 -28.54 6.58 -0.39
C ILE A 298 -29.51 7.62 -0.96
N ALA A 299 -28.95 8.68 -1.55
CA ALA A 299 -29.68 9.66 -2.32
C ALA A 299 -29.64 9.33 -3.82
N GLY A 300 -30.43 10.01 -4.62
CA GLY A 300 -30.47 9.79 -6.08
C GLY A 300 -29.12 10.04 -6.78
N ASP A 301 -28.26 10.87 -6.19
CA ASP A 301 -26.94 11.25 -6.74
C ASP A 301 -25.76 10.56 -6.05
N GLY A 302 -26.00 9.59 -5.15
CA GLY A 302 -24.96 8.79 -4.55
C GLY A 302 -25.17 8.34 -3.10
N ILE A 303 -24.10 7.84 -2.51
CA ILE A 303 -24.04 7.36 -1.13
C ILE A 303 -23.42 8.45 -0.27
N TYR A 304 -24.02 8.66 0.89
CA TYR A 304 -23.55 9.65 1.87
C TYR A 304 -23.35 8.97 3.23
N ALA A 305 -22.30 9.37 3.94
CA ALA A 305 -21.96 8.83 5.26
C ALA A 305 -21.65 9.94 6.26
N THR A 306 -21.89 9.66 7.55
CA THR A 306 -21.59 10.56 8.66
C THR A 306 -21.18 9.77 9.90
N GLY A 307 -20.59 10.44 10.89
CA GLY A 307 -20.21 9.87 12.17
C GLY A 307 -18.86 9.14 12.11
N ARG A 308 -18.87 7.83 12.30
CA ARG A 308 -17.65 7.00 12.31
C ARG A 308 -17.67 6.01 11.15
N VAL A 309 -16.53 5.88 10.48
CA VAL A 309 -16.27 4.82 9.49
C VAL A 309 -15.22 3.88 10.05
N TYR A 310 -15.49 2.59 10.00
CA TYR A 310 -14.64 1.55 10.59
C TYR A 310 -14.74 0.26 9.78
N HIS A 311 -13.76 -0.60 9.96
CA HIS A 311 -13.73 -1.90 9.33
C HIS A 311 -14.28 -2.97 10.28
N ARG A 312 -15.13 -3.87 9.80
CA ARG A 312 -15.57 -5.06 10.54
C ARG A 312 -14.96 -6.30 9.94
N ASN A 313 -14.46 -7.17 10.82
CA ASN A 313 -14.01 -8.49 10.44
C ASN A 313 -15.23 -9.33 9.99
N GLY A 314 -15.10 -10.02 8.86
CA GLY A 314 -16.17 -10.84 8.30
C GLY A 314 -16.55 -12.08 9.14
N TRP A 315 -15.66 -12.50 10.06
CA TRP A 315 -15.84 -13.73 10.85
C TRP A 315 -16.61 -13.55 12.15
N ASP A 316 -16.28 -12.52 12.91
CA ASP A 316 -16.80 -12.32 14.28
C ASP A 316 -17.53 -10.99 14.46
N ASN A 317 -17.71 -10.24 13.38
CA ASN A 317 -18.38 -8.94 13.37
C ASN A 317 -17.71 -7.86 14.25
N ARG A 318 -16.50 -8.13 14.79
CA ARG A 318 -15.74 -7.18 15.59
C ARG A 318 -15.11 -6.10 14.71
N VAL A 319 -14.86 -4.94 15.32
CA VAL A 319 -14.10 -3.89 14.64
C VAL A 319 -12.69 -4.41 14.34
N SER A 320 -12.33 -4.47 13.06
CA SER A 320 -11.02 -4.89 12.62
C SER A 320 -10.00 -3.76 12.83
N ASN A 321 -8.79 -4.11 13.23
CA ASN A 321 -7.67 -3.15 13.31
C ASN A 321 -6.94 -2.96 11.96
N GLU A 322 -7.50 -3.47 10.86
CA GLU A 322 -6.88 -3.35 9.53
C GLU A 322 -6.84 -1.91 9.04
N HIS A 323 -7.89 -1.16 9.34
CA HIS A 323 -7.97 0.26 9.04
C HIS A 323 -8.29 1.05 10.30
N ARG A 324 -7.69 2.24 10.39
CA ARG A 324 -8.01 3.17 11.45
C ARG A 324 -9.47 3.64 11.33
N THR A 325 -10.20 3.67 12.45
CA THR A 325 -11.53 4.28 12.49
C THR A 325 -11.46 5.77 12.13
N LEU A 326 -12.16 6.19 11.08
CA LEU A 326 -12.32 7.59 10.72
C LEU A 326 -13.44 8.22 11.54
N LYS A 327 -13.22 9.43 12.03
CA LYS A 327 -14.22 10.27 12.67
C LYS A 327 -14.64 11.37 11.69
N LEU A 328 -15.80 11.23 11.06
CA LEU A 328 -16.35 12.22 10.13
C LEU A 328 -17.11 13.35 10.85
N GLY A 329 -17.35 13.21 12.17
CA GLY A 329 -18.15 14.17 12.93
C GLY A 329 -19.63 14.12 12.53
N ASP A 330 -20.31 15.26 12.67
CA ASP A 330 -21.73 15.41 12.38
C ASP A 330 -22.01 15.94 10.96
N GLN A 331 -20.97 16.13 10.16
CA GLN A 331 -21.06 16.51 8.78
C GLN A 331 -21.30 15.29 7.89
N TRP A 332 -22.09 15.48 6.83
CA TRP A 332 -22.27 14.46 5.80
C TRP A 332 -21.17 14.52 4.74
N TYR A 333 -20.73 13.37 4.30
CA TYR A 333 -19.72 13.18 3.27
C TYR A 333 -20.30 12.35 2.13
N LYS A 334 -20.10 12.78 0.90
CA LYS A 334 -20.35 11.92 -0.26
C LYS A 334 -19.27 10.86 -0.34
N VAL A 335 -19.69 9.61 -0.49
CA VAL A 335 -18.81 8.43 -0.51
C VAL A 335 -18.58 8.01 -1.94
N VAL A 336 -17.30 7.93 -2.35
CA VAL A 336 -16.91 7.60 -3.72
C VAL A 336 -15.84 6.52 -3.67
N LEU A 337 -15.98 5.47 -4.49
CA LEU A 337 -14.95 4.44 -4.67
C LEU A 337 -13.82 4.94 -5.58
N ASN A 338 -12.63 4.37 -5.43
CA ASN A 338 -11.52 4.58 -6.37
C ASN A 338 -11.89 4.11 -7.80
N SER A 339 -11.10 4.53 -8.78
CA SER A 339 -11.33 4.27 -10.21
C SER A 339 -10.64 2.99 -10.71
N GLU A 340 -10.15 2.12 -9.84
CA GLU A 340 -9.51 0.87 -10.27
C GLU A 340 -10.48 -0.03 -11.04
N VAL A 341 -9.97 -0.76 -12.04
CA VAL A 341 -10.74 -1.75 -12.80
C VAL A 341 -10.95 -3.00 -11.95
N ALA A 342 -9.89 -3.47 -11.32
CA ALA A 342 -9.87 -4.59 -10.40
C ALA A 342 -8.76 -4.39 -9.35
N SER A 343 -8.89 -5.05 -8.20
CA SER A 343 -7.81 -5.07 -7.20
C SER A 343 -7.73 -6.41 -6.50
N TRP A 344 -6.53 -6.73 -6.06
CA TRP A 344 -6.20 -7.95 -5.33
C TRP A 344 -5.44 -7.57 -4.07
N THR A 345 -5.96 -8.02 -2.95
CA THR A 345 -5.30 -7.95 -1.66
C THR A 345 -5.29 -9.34 -1.09
N VAL A 346 -4.20 -9.71 -0.46
CA VAL A 346 -4.13 -10.97 0.27
C VAL A 346 -4.04 -10.61 1.75
N GLY A 347 -5.18 -10.76 2.43
CA GLY A 347 -5.25 -10.66 3.88
C GLY A 347 -5.05 -12.03 4.50
N GLY A 348 -4.06 -12.17 5.37
CA GLY A 348 -3.84 -13.39 6.12
C GLY A 348 -2.36 -13.77 6.21
N ARG A 349 -2.06 -14.68 7.15
CA ARG A 349 -0.82 -15.45 7.16
C ARG A 349 -1.04 -16.64 6.25
N PHE A 350 -0.13 -16.86 5.34
CA PHE A 350 -0.01 -18.14 4.65
C PHE A 350 0.77 -19.07 5.59
N ASP A 351 0.11 -20.10 6.07
CA ASP A 351 0.77 -21.21 6.79
C ASP A 351 1.37 -22.22 5.83
#